data_36ba27c0107df823efc72b1e08b7e2d7
#
_entry.id   36ba27c0107df823efc72b1e08b7e2d7
#
_cell.length_a   1.000
_cell.length_b   1.000
_cell.length_c   1.000
_cell.angle_alpha   90.00
_cell.angle_beta   90.00
_cell.angle_gamma   90.00
#
_symmetry.space_group_name_H-M   'P 1'
#
loop_
_entity.id
_entity.type
_entity.pdbx_description
1 polymer ?
#
loop_
_entity_poly.entity_id
_entity_poly.type
_entity_poly.pdbx_seq_one_letter_code
_entity_poly.pdbx_strand_id
1 'polypeptide(L)'
;MNIKYWKPISFILALSSHVAIWKLDFLTKFTSDDLRDVMSDLFTSSITLIGFIFAVIAILVTITEHSLIKTLRENGMYQQILVHLKYLLIGFSITSILSYIGSLISGYALEYTLLFTSAIFMYNLLMLVTDMFRRLTLTFMNLT
;
A
#
# COMPACT_ATOMS: atom_id res chain seq x y z
N MET A 1 -11.77 -4.86 -17.66
CA MET A 1 -11.74 -5.74 -16.47
C MET A 1 -12.27 -4.95 -15.27
N ASN A 2 -13.28 -5.46 -14.58
CA ASN A 2 -14.11 -4.69 -13.65
C ASN A 2 -13.40 -4.46 -12.30
N ILE A 3 -13.17 -3.20 -11.92
CA ILE A 3 -12.41 -2.76 -10.71
C ILE A 3 -12.97 -3.34 -9.42
N LYS A 4 -14.25 -3.65 -9.42
CA LYS A 4 -14.98 -4.13 -8.25
C LYS A 4 -14.38 -5.40 -7.63
N TYR A 5 -13.65 -6.19 -8.43
CA TYR A 5 -13.10 -7.49 -8.00
C TYR A 5 -11.66 -7.42 -7.49
N TRP A 6 -10.89 -6.38 -7.81
CA TRP A 6 -9.48 -6.31 -7.41
C TRP A 6 -9.26 -6.04 -5.91
N LYS A 7 -10.11 -5.20 -5.32
CA LYS A 7 -10.03 -4.94 -3.87
C LYS A 7 -10.17 -6.21 -3.04
N PRO A 8 -11.21 -7.03 -3.24
CA PRO A 8 -11.33 -8.30 -2.51
C PRO A 8 -10.22 -9.30 -2.86
N ILE A 9 -9.73 -9.34 -4.11
CA ILE A 9 -8.62 -10.22 -4.49
C ILE A 9 -7.34 -9.84 -3.75
N SER A 10 -6.96 -8.56 -3.73
CA SER A 10 -5.79 -8.08 -3.00
C SER A 10 -5.90 -8.36 -1.49
N PHE A 11 -7.09 -8.21 -0.94
CA PHE A 11 -7.35 -8.55 0.47
C PHE A 11 -7.20 -10.04 0.75
N ILE A 12 -7.77 -10.89 -0.10
CA ILE A 12 -7.67 -12.35 0.03
C ILE A 12 -6.21 -12.80 -0.11
N LEU A 13 -5.46 -12.25 -1.07
CA LEU A 13 -4.04 -12.58 -1.26
C LEU A 13 -3.20 -12.16 -0.05
N ALA A 14 -3.39 -10.97 0.47
CA ALA A 14 -2.69 -10.50 1.66
C ALA A 14 -3.03 -11.34 2.89
N LEU A 15 -4.31 -11.67 3.08
CA LEU A 15 -4.75 -12.49 4.21
C LEU A 15 -4.25 -13.93 4.11
N SER A 16 -4.38 -14.56 2.92
CA SER A 16 -3.97 -15.96 2.73
C SER A 16 -2.46 -16.15 2.91
N SER A 17 -1.62 -15.21 2.42
CA SER A 17 -0.18 -15.27 2.63
C SER A 17 0.19 -15.20 4.11
N HIS A 18 -0.49 -14.35 4.90
CA HIS A 18 -0.20 -14.20 6.33
C HIS A 18 -0.74 -15.36 7.17
N VAL A 19 -1.89 -15.92 6.81
CA VAL A 19 -2.38 -17.17 7.42
C VAL A 19 -1.43 -18.34 7.15
N ALA A 20 -0.83 -18.41 5.96
CA ALA A 20 0.19 -19.42 5.65
C ALA A 20 1.46 -19.22 6.48
N ILE A 21 1.97 -18.00 6.62
CA ILE A 21 3.13 -17.67 7.45
C ILE A 21 2.88 -18.07 8.91
N TRP A 22 1.69 -17.78 9.44
CA TRP A 22 1.30 -18.14 10.80
C TRP A 22 1.18 -19.66 10.99
N LYS A 23 0.51 -20.38 10.07
CA LYS A 23 0.34 -21.85 10.16
C LYS A 23 1.63 -22.64 10.01
N LEU A 24 2.63 -22.09 9.31
CA LEU A 24 3.92 -22.72 9.11
C LEU A 24 4.90 -22.45 10.26
N ASP A 25 4.46 -21.79 11.32
CA ASP A 25 5.30 -21.36 12.45
C ASP A 25 6.60 -20.66 11.99
N PHE A 26 6.49 -19.94 10.86
CA PHE A 26 7.66 -19.35 10.20
C PHE A 26 8.35 -18.34 11.11
N LEU A 27 7.58 -17.60 11.90
CA LEU A 27 8.11 -16.54 12.78
C LEU A 27 8.89 -17.09 13.97
N THR A 28 8.62 -18.31 14.40
CA THR A 28 9.35 -18.95 15.53
C THR A 28 10.83 -19.21 15.23
N LYS A 29 11.22 -19.13 13.96
CA LYS A 29 12.61 -19.31 13.50
C LYS A 29 13.45 -18.04 13.62
N PHE A 30 12.82 -16.90 13.89
CA PHE A 30 13.48 -15.60 13.97
C PHE A 30 13.66 -15.19 15.44
N THR A 31 14.75 -14.49 15.70
CA THR A 31 14.96 -13.85 17.00
C THR A 31 14.08 -12.61 17.14
N SER A 32 13.88 -12.16 18.38
CA SER A 32 13.13 -10.90 18.61
C SER A 32 13.80 -9.70 17.94
N ASP A 33 15.11 -9.73 17.77
CA ASP A 33 15.85 -8.65 17.11
C ASP A 33 15.61 -8.68 15.59
N ASP A 34 15.62 -9.86 14.95
CA ASP A 34 15.26 -10.00 13.54
C ASP A 34 13.83 -9.49 13.25
N LEU A 35 12.88 -9.77 14.16
CA LEU A 35 11.51 -9.31 14.01
C LEU A 35 11.39 -7.78 14.15
N ARG A 36 12.21 -7.17 15.02
CA ARG A 36 12.29 -5.70 15.15
C ARG A 36 12.91 -5.06 13.93
N ASP A 37 13.93 -5.68 13.34
CA ASP A 37 14.54 -5.21 12.10
C ASP A 37 13.50 -5.19 10.95
N VAL A 38 12.71 -6.24 10.81
CA VAL A 38 11.60 -6.26 9.84
C VAL A 38 10.58 -5.17 10.12
N MET A 39 10.26 -4.88 11.39
CA MET A 39 9.37 -3.77 11.75
C MET A 39 9.97 -2.41 11.36
N SER A 40 11.27 -2.21 11.57
CA SER A 40 12.00 -1.01 11.15
C SER A 40 11.99 -0.84 9.62
N ASP A 41 12.15 -1.92 8.89
CA ASP A 41 12.09 -1.93 7.43
C ASP A 41 10.68 -1.60 6.92
N LEU A 42 9.63 -2.13 7.54
CA LEU A 42 8.24 -1.78 7.23
C LEU A 42 7.95 -0.31 7.50
N PHE A 43 8.48 0.23 8.62
CA PHE A 43 8.37 1.66 8.94
C PHE A 43 9.03 2.51 7.86
N THR A 44 10.28 2.24 7.53
CA THR A 44 11.06 2.99 6.53
C THR A 44 10.43 2.92 5.15
N SER A 45 9.99 1.73 4.73
CA SER A 45 9.31 1.51 3.46
C SER A 45 7.99 2.27 3.39
N SER A 46 7.21 2.27 4.48
CA SER A 46 5.94 3.00 4.55
C SER A 46 6.14 4.51 4.43
N ILE A 47 7.12 5.07 5.12
CA ILE A 47 7.47 6.51 5.04
C ILE A 47 7.93 6.88 3.61
N THR A 48 8.73 6.03 2.98
CA THR A 48 9.18 6.24 1.60
C THR A 48 7.99 6.26 0.62
N LEU A 49 7.05 5.34 0.77
CA LEU A 49 5.84 5.28 -0.07
C LEU A 49 4.92 6.47 0.18
N ILE A 50 4.79 6.94 1.42
CA ILE A 50 4.07 8.18 1.76
C ILE A 50 4.69 9.37 1.03
N GLY A 51 6.02 9.53 1.07
CA GLY A 51 6.74 10.57 0.35
C GLY A 51 6.51 10.51 -1.16
N PHE A 52 6.54 9.32 -1.74
CA PHE A 52 6.22 9.10 -3.15
C PHE A 52 4.78 9.51 -3.49
N ILE A 53 3.80 9.16 -2.67
CA ILE A 53 2.39 9.54 -2.87
C ILE A 53 2.22 11.05 -2.81
N PHE A 54 2.88 11.73 -1.86
CA PHE A 54 2.86 13.20 -1.79
C PHE A 54 3.48 13.84 -3.04
N ALA A 55 4.58 13.30 -3.56
CA ALA A 55 5.18 13.78 -4.80
C ALA A 55 4.22 13.65 -6.00
N VAL A 56 3.52 12.51 -6.11
CA VAL A 56 2.52 12.29 -7.16
C VAL A 56 1.36 13.28 -7.03
N ILE A 57 0.86 13.52 -5.82
CA ILE A 57 -0.21 14.50 -5.57
C ILE A 57 0.27 15.90 -5.95
N ALA A 58 1.48 16.29 -5.55
CA ALA A 58 2.04 17.59 -5.88
C ALA A 58 2.16 17.80 -7.40
N ILE A 59 2.64 16.80 -8.13
CA ILE A 59 2.69 16.83 -9.60
C ILE A 59 1.30 16.99 -10.18
N LEU A 60 0.32 16.21 -9.75
CA LEU A 60 -1.05 16.28 -10.25
C LEU A 60 -1.69 17.64 -10.00
N VAL A 61 -1.39 18.29 -8.88
CA VAL A 61 -1.89 19.62 -8.55
C VAL A 61 -1.19 20.71 -9.37
N THR A 62 0.11 20.59 -9.61
CA THR A 62 0.90 21.60 -10.33
C THR A 62 0.59 21.61 -11.83
N ILE A 63 0.31 20.46 -12.44
CA ILE A 63 0.08 20.32 -13.89
C ILE A 63 -1.41 20.51 -14.25
N THR A 64 -2.19 21.22 -13.44
CA THR A 64 -3.65 21.36 -13.63
C THR A 64 -4.07 21.99 -14.97
N GLU A 65 -3.22 22.78 -15.57
CA GLU A 65 -3.49 23.47 -16.86
C GLU A 65 -3.13 22.63 -18.10
N HIS A 66 -2.45 21.48 -17.90
CA HIS A 66 -2.10 20.61 -19.02
C HIS A 66 -3.34 19.94 -19.61
N SER A 67 -3.40 19.85 -20.94
CA SER A 67 -4.56 19.31 -21.69
C SER A 67 -4.99 17.91 -21.21
N LEU A 68 -4.04 17.03 -20.87
CA LEU A 68 -4.29 15.70 -20.30
C LEU A 68 -5.04 15.76 -18.95
N ILE A 69 -4.63 16.66 -18.06
CA ILE A 69 -5.28 16.80 -16.75
C ILE A 69 -6.68 17.38 -16.90
N LYS A 70 -6.87 18.30 -17.86
CA LYS A 70 -8.19 18.84 -18.19
C LYS A 70 -9.14 17.72 -18.64
N THR A 71 -8.68 16.85 -19.56
CA THR A 71 -9.46 15.68 -20.01
C THR A 71 -9.76 14.71 -18.88
N LEU A 72 -8.77 14.43 -18.00
CA LEU A 72 -8.98 13.55 -16.83
C LEU A 72 -10.00 14.14 -15.84
N ARG A 73 -10.03 15.47 -15.71
CA ARG A 73 -10.99 16.19 -14.85
C ARG A 73 -12.40 16.14 -15.45
N GLU A 74 -12.54 16.37 -16.73
CA GLU A 74 -13.81 16.31 -17.46
C GLU A 74 -14.43 14.92 -17.40
N ASN A 75 -13.62 13.86 -17.47
CA ASN A 75 -14.04 12.47 -17.36
C ASN A 75 -14.21 11.97 -15.90
N GLY A 76 -14.02 12.84 -14.88
CA GLY A 76 -14.12 12.47 -13.47
C GLY A 76 -13.00 11.52 -12.97
N MET A 77 -12.05 11.14 -13.82
CA MET A 77 -10.94 10.24 -13.45
C MET A 77 -9.95 10.91 -12.50
N TYR A 78 -9.74 12.20 -12.63
CA TYR A 78 -8.85 12.96 -11.74
C TYR A 78 -9.26 12.83 -10.27
N GLN A 79 -10.55 12.98 -9.99
CA GLN A 79 -11.08 12.87 -8.64
C GLN A 79 -10.94 11.46 -8.08
N GLN A 80 -11.16 10.44 -8.92
CA GLN A 80 -10.95 9.04 -8.53
C GLN A 80 -9.47 8.75 -8.18
N ILE A 81 -8.52 9.35 -8.91
CA ILE A 81 -7.08 9.23 -8.62
C ILE A 81 -6.77 9.82 -7.25
N LEU A 82 -7.20 11.03 -6.98
CA LEU A 82 -6.94 11.71 -5.70
C LEU A 82 -7.55 10.95 -4.51
N VAL A 83 -8.79 10.47 -4.66
CA VAL A 83 -9.44 9.66 -3.63
C VAL A 83 -8.65 8.38 -3.36
N HIS A 84 -8.17 7.71 -4.39
CA HIS A 84 -7.39 6.49 -4.23
C HIS A 84 -6.04 6.75 -3.55
N LEU A 85 -5.31 7.79 -3.98
CA LEU A 85 -4.05 8.20 -3.34
C LEU A 85 -4.25 8.56 -1.86
N LYS A 86 -5.37 9.22 -1.52
CA LYS A 86 -5.74 9.50 -0.13
C LYS A 86 -5.88 8.22 0.71
N TYR A 87 -6.57 7.19 0.19
CA TYR A 87 -6.71 5.92 0.91
C TYR A 87 -5.38 5.21 1.09
N LEU A 88 -4.52 5.20 0.08
CA LEU A 88 -3.16 4.63 0.17
C LEU A 88 -2.31 5.38 1.21
N LEU A 89 -2.38 6.71 1.22
CA LEU A 89 -1.68 7.55 2.19
C LEU A 89 -2.11 7.20 3.62
N ILE A 90 -3.42 7.08 3.87
CA ILE A 90 -3.94 6.66 5.17
C ILE A 90 -3.45 5.24 5.53
N GLY A 91 -3.50 4.30 4.59
CA GLY A 91 -3.08 2.93 4.80
C GLY A 91 -1.59 2.82 5.17
N PHE A 92 -0.70 3.48 4.44
CA PHE A 92 0.73 3.50 4.76
C PHE A 92 1.04 4.27 6.05
N SER A 93 0.27 5.32 6.37
CA SER A 93 0.41 6.02 7.66
C SER A 93 0.07 5.11 8.84
N ILE A 94 -1.01 4.33 8.73
CA ILE A 94 -1.38 3.34 9.76
C ILE A 94 -0.28 2.29 9.87
N THR A 95 0.23 1.77 8.76
CA THR A 95 1.34 0.80 8.76
C THR A 95 2.59 1.38 9.44
N SER A 96 2.95 2.62 9.13
CA SER A 96 4.10 3.30 9.74
C SER A 96 3.96 3.41 11.26
N ILE A 97 2.80 3.85 11.74
CA ILE A 97 2.54 3.99 13.19
C ILE A 97 2.60 2.62 13.88
N LEU A 98 1.96 1.60 13.31
CA LEU A 98 1.95 0.25 13.87
C LEU A 98 3.35 -0.38 13.87
N SER A 99 4.15 -0.16 12.81
CA SER A 99 5.52 -0.63 12.74
C SER A 99 6.40 0.03 13.79
N TYR A 100 6.26 1.34 14.00
CA TYR A 100 6.98 2.05 15.05
C TYR A 100 6.62 1.51 16.44
N ILE A 101 5.32 1.37 16.73
CA ILE A 101 4.88 0.79 18.02
C ILE A 101 5.39 -0.65 18.15
N GLY A 102 5.31 -1.44 17.10
CA GLY A 102 5.78 -2.82 17.08
C GLY A 102 7.27 -2.96 17.39
N SER A 103 8.09 -2.02 16.94
CA SER A 103 9.54 -2.04 17.25
C SER A 103 9.86 -1.80 18.72
N LEU A 104 8.91 -1.26 19.49
CA LEU A 104 9.07 -0.98 20.92
C LEU A 104 8.59 -2.10 21.84
N ILE A 105 7.86 -3.08 21.31
CA ILE A 105 7.32 -4.21 22.07
C ILE A 105 8.19 -5.47 21.93
N SER A 106 7.94 -6.49 22.76
CA SER A 106 8.69 -7.73 22.78
C SER A 106 7.80 -8.95 23.03
N GLY A 107 8.34 -10.14 22.76
CA GLY A 107 7.64 -11.41 22.97
C GLY A 107 6.53 -11.65 21.94
N TYR A 108 5.56 -12.46 22.30
CA TYR A 108 4.45 -12.85 21.40
C TYR A 108 3.65 -11.67 20.85
N ALA A 109 3.58 -10.57 21.60
CA ALA A 109 2.90 -9.37 21.12
C ALA A 109 3.60 -8.76 19.90
N LEU A 110 4.93 -8.84 19.80
CA LEU A 110 5.70 -8.41 18.64
C LEU A 110 5.35 -9.24 17.40
N GLU A 111 5.28 -10.57 17.53
CA GLU A 111 4.96 -11.48 16.42
C GLU A 111 3.58 -11.19 15.83
N TYR A 112 2.54 -11.07 16.67
CA TYR A 112 1.19 -10.75 16.23
C TYR A 112 1.09 -9.35 15.60
N THR A 113 1.79 -8.37 16.18
CA THR A 113 1.82 -7.01 15.64
C THR A 113 2.50 -6.99 14.30
N LEU A 114 3.60 -7.72 14.13
CA LEU A 114 4.30 -7.86 12.85
C LEU A 114 3.40 -8.48 11.79
N LEU A 115 2.73 -9.60 12.09
CA LEU A 115 1.82 -10.26 11.17
C LEU A 115 0.70 -9.31 10.71
N PHE A 116 0.08 -8.63 11.65
CA PHE A 116 -1.01 -7.72 11.34
C PHE A 116 -0.54 -6.51 10.50
N THR A 117 0.57 -5.90 10.90
CA THR A 117 1.13 -4.72 10.23
C THR A 117 1.61 -5.06 8.81
N SER A 118 2.31 -6.19 8.65
CA SER A 118 2.77 -6.64 7.34
C SER A 118 1.62 -7.01 6.41
N ALA A 119 0.50 -7.55 6.94
CA ALA A 119 -0.71 -7.81 6.16
C ALA A 119 -1.33 -6.52 5.61
N ILE A 120 -1.43 -5.48 6.44
CA ILE A 120 -1.92 -4.16 6.01
C ILE A 120 -0.99 -3.55 4.97
N PHE A 121 0.34 -3.61 5.19
CA PHE A 121 1.34 -3.12 4.25
C PHE A 121 1.20 -3.81 2.90
N MET A 122 1.17 -5.14 2.88
CA MET A 122 1.06 -5.94 1.67
C MET A 122 -0.24 -5.66 0.91
N TYR A 123 -1.36 -5.52 1.63
CA TYR A 123 -2.63 -5.12 1.02
C TYR A 123 -2.53 -3.75 0.32
N ASN A 124 -1.97 -2.74 0.99
CA ASN A 124 -1.81 -1.40 0.43
C ASN A 124 -0.84 -1.39 -0.77
N LEU A 125 0.24 -2.16 -0.70
CA LEU A 125 1.20 -2.31 -1.79
C LEU A 125 0.56 -2.96 -3.02
N LEU A 126 -0.19 -4.04 -2.84
CA LEU A 126 -0.94 -4.69 -3.91
C LEU A 126 -1.96 -3.75 -4.55
N MET A 127 -2.65 -2.95 -3.74
CA MET A 127 -3.59 -1.95 -4.23
C MET A 127 -2.89 -0.86 -5.05
N LEU A 128 -1.72 -0.38 -4.60
CA LEU A 128 -0.92 0.61 -5.33
C LEU A 128 -0.48 0.06 -6.69
N VAL A 129 0.13 -1.13 -6.70
CA VAL A 129 0.65 -1.77 -7.93
C VAL A 129 -0.48 -2.03 -8.92
N THR A 130 -1.59 -2.60 -8.46
CA THR A 130 -2.74 -2.92 -9.31
C THR A 130 -3.35 -1.66 -9.94
N ASP A 131 -3.48 -0.58 -9.16
CA ASP A 131 -4.02 0.68 -9.69
C ASP A 131 -3.08 1.31 -10.72
N MET A 132 -1.77 1.28 -10.50
CA MET A 132 -0.77 1.75 -11.47
C MET A 132 -0.85 0.98 -12.79
N PHE A 133 -0.83 -0.36 -12.75
CA PHE A 133 -0.94 -1.18 -13.95
C PHE A 133 -2.22 -0.91 -14.74
N ARG A 134 -3.33 -0.79 -14.03
CA ARG A 134 -4.62 -0.48 -14.65
C ARG A 134 -4.60 0.87 -15.39
N ARG A 135 -4.06 1.90 -14.76
CA ARG A 135 -3.99 3.24 -15.36
C ARG A 135 -3.10 3.27 -16.58
N LEU A 136 -1.95 2.61 -16.51
CA LEU A 136 -1.06 2.44 -17.66
C LEU A 136 -1.79 1.76 -18.81
N THR A 137 -2.46 0.65 -18.56
CA THR A 137 -3.20 -0.10 -19.60
C THR A 137 -4.30 0.77 -20.24
N LEU A 138 -5.09 1.51 -19.44
CA LEU A 138 -6.12 2.40 -19.97
C LEU A 138 -5.54 3.55 -20.80
N THR A 139 -4.39 4.09 -20.38
CA THR A 139 -3.72 5.16 -21.13
C THR A 139 -3.23 4.65 -22.49
N PHE A 140 -2.62 3.47 -22.53
CA PHE A 140 -2.16 2.87 -23.80
C PHE A 140 -3.31 2.50 -24.73
N MET A 141 -4.43 1.98 -24.21
CA MET A 141 -5.60 1.61 -25.02
C MET A 141 -6.34 2.82 -25.60
N ASN A 142 -6.22 4.01 -25.00
CA ASN A 142 -6.86 5.24 -25.50
C ASN A 142 -5.94 6.04 -26.44
N LEU A 143 -4.67 5.63 -26.60
CA LEU A 143 -3.71 6.26 -27.52
C LEU A 143 -3.62 5.52 -28.88
N THR A 144 -4.26 4.37 -29.00
CA THR A 144 -4.43 3.61 -30.26
C THR A 144 -5.83 3.76 -30.79
#